data_3a03bd37855f8605e0823fe5dfe515a8
#
_entry.id   3a03bd37855f8605e0823fe5dfe515a8
#
_cell.length_a   1.000
_cell.length_b   1.000
_cell.length_c   1.000
_cell.angle_alpha   90.00
_cell.angle_beta   90.00
_cell.angle_gamma   90.00
#
_symmetry.space_group_name_H-M   'P 1'
#
loop_
_entity.id
_entity.type
_entity.pdbx_description
1 polymer ?
#
loop_
_entity_poly.entity_id
_entity_poly.type
_entity_poly.pdbx_seq_one_letter_code
_entity_poly.pdbx_strand_id
1 'polypeptide(L)'
;MLAALGDAKLWSSLSNVGIKAIHIGPTKQAGGWRGDELTPSVDGHFDRIGVGTDPAFGTQEEFVNLGRMAAAFNAVVLDDVIPGHTGKGPDFRLAERAYEDYPGLYHMVEIAIEDWGLLPEVEEGKDAANLGGPAVDALCAKGYIVGHLQRVIFFEPGVKETDWSATPPVLGVDGVERRWVYLHYFKKGQPSLNWLDPSFAAQQMIVGDALHSIDVLGARGLRLDANGFLGVEGLGSGKAWSEGHPLSVVGNQLLAGVIRKAGAFSFQELNLAVDDIATMSKGGADLSYGAPRPNRGGI
;
A
#
# COMPACT_ATOMS: atom_id res chain seq x y z
N MET A 1 3.77 18.36 14.49
CA MET A 1 4.22 17.12 15.14
C MET A 1 5.74 16.97 15.02
N LEU A 2 6.31 16.98 13.82
CA LEU A 2 7.73 16.76 13.57
C LEU A 2 8.65 17.74 14.31
N ALA A 3 8.29 19.04 14.35
CA ALA A 3 9.04 20.03 15.13
C ALA A 3 9.15 19.65 16.62
N ALA A 4 8.05 19.19 17.23
CA ALA A 4 8.06 18.79 18.65
C ALA A 4 8.90 17.54 18.91
N LEU A 5 8.91 16.59 17.97
CA LEU A 5 9.77 15.41 18.05
C LEU A 5 11.26 15.74 17.87
N GLY A 6 11.59 16.86 17.22
CA GLY A 6 12.97 17.37 17.08
C GLY A 6 13.51 18.08 18.32
N ASP A 7 12.81 18.07 19.46
CA ASP A 7 13.23 18.76 20.70
C ASP A 7 14.34 18.01 21.45
N ALA A 8 15.43 18.71 21.77
CA ALA A 8 16.58 18.14 22.46
C ALA A 8 16.27 17.62 23.88
N LYS A 9 15.30 18.23 24.60
CA LYS A 9 14.93 17.79 25.95
C LYS A 9 14.18 16.47 25.88
N LEU A 10 13.32 16.29 24.86
CA LEU A 10 12.66 15.03 24.60
C LEU A 10 13.69 13.91 24.36
N TRP A 11 14.67 14.15 23.48
CA TRP A 11 15.69 13.15 23.17
C TRP A 11 16.62 12.87 24.34
N SER A 12 16.93 13.85 25.17
CA SER A 12 17.63 13.63 26.44
C SER A 12 16.85 12.68 27.35
N SER A 13 15.55 12.89 27.50
CA SER A 13 14.69 12.03 28.32
C SER A 13 14.59 10.61 27.75
N LEU A 14 14.39 10.47 26.44
CA LEU A 14 14.34 9.17 25.76
C LEU A 14 15.67 8.41 25.89
N SER A 15 16.80 9.11 25.74
CA SER A 15 18.14 8.52 25.89
C SER A 15 18.38 8.03 27.32
N ASN A 16 17.93 8.78 28.34
CA ASN A 16 18.10 8.40 29.74
C ASN A 16 17.34 7.11 30.11
N VAL A 17 16.22 6.81 29.43
CA VAL A 17 15.49 5.55 29.62
C VAL A 17 15.91 4.47 28.60
N GLY A 18 16.97 4.71 27.83
CA GLY A 18 17.56 3.71 26.93
C GLY A 18 16.87 3.59 25.56
N ILE A 19 15.97 4.49 25.19
CA ILE A 19 15.33 4.48 23.87
C ILE A 19 16.32 4.95 22.81
N LYS A 20 16.57 4.12 21.80
CA LYS A 20 17.54 4.36 20.72
C LYS A 20 16.91 4.43 19.33
N ALA A 21 15.62 4.22 19.22
CA ALA A 21 14.88 4.40 17.97
C ALA A 21 13.45 4.85 18.25
N ILE A 22 12.90 5.68 17.38
CA ILE A 22 11.47 5.94 17.31
C ILE A 22 10.97 5.61 15.91
N HIS A 23 9.86 4.91 15.84
CA HIS A 23 9.09 4.75 14.62
C HIS A 23 8.00 5.81 14.60
N ILE A 24 8.00 6.61 13.56
CA ILE A 24 6.91 7.51 13.22
C ILE A 24 6.10 6.84 12.13
N GLY A 25 4.78 6.81 12.30
CA GLY A 25 3.89 6.25 11.26
C GLY A 25 4.04 7.02 9.93
N PRO A 26 3.28 6.66 8.90
CA PRO A 26 3.40 7.33 7.61
C PRO A 26 3.18 8.83 7.76
N THR A 27 4.20 9.63 7.47
CA THR A 27 4.14 11.10 7.52
C THR A 27 4.11 11.74 6.14
N LYS A 28 4.10 10.93 5.09
CA LYS A 28 4.04 11.37 3.70
C LYS A 28 2.63 11.80 3.33
N GLN A 29 2.51 12.64 2.31
CA GLN A 29 1.23 13.15 1.85
C GLN A 29 0.27 12.01 1.53
N ALA A 30 -0.91 12.05 2.15
CA ALA A 30 -1.91 11.00 2.09
C ALA A 30 -3.28 11.52 1.68
N GLY A 31 -4.16 10.61 1.30
CA GLY A 31 -5.52 10.91 0.87
C GLY A 31 -5.79 10.46 -0.57
N GLY A 32 -6.76 11.09 -1.19
CA GLY A 32 -7.13 10.87 -2.58
C GLY A 32 -7.55 12.16 -3.26
N TRP A 33 -7.68 12.14 -4.56
CA TRP A 33 -8.22 13.22 -5.34
C TRP A 33 -9.63 12.88 -5.80
N ARG A 34 -10.54 13.82 -5.61
CA ARG A 34 -11.89 13.78 -6.16
C ARG A 34 -12.08 14.99 -7.03
N GLY A 35 -12.06 14.79 -8.32
CA GLY A 35 -11.92 15.93 -9.23
C GLY A 35 -10.59 16.63 -8.95
N ASP A 36 -10.64 17.94 -8.71
CA ASP A 36 -9.47 18.78 -8.41
C ASP A 36 -9.22 18.97 -6.90
N GLU A 37 -10.02 18.32 -6.05
CA GLU A 37 -9.91 18.45 -4.60
C GLU A 37 -9.16 17.28 -3.96
N LEU A 38 -8.16 17.60 -3.14
CA LEU A 38 -7.51 16.64 -2.27
C LEU A 38 -8.42 16.29 -1.09
N THR A 39 -8.72 15.02 -0.90
CA THR A 39 -9.49 14.52 0.24
C THR A 39 -8.53 13.90 1.26
N PRO A 40 -8.62 14.26 2.55
CA PRO A 40 -7.79 13.64 3.59
C PRO A 40 -8.02 12.13 3.68
N SER A 41 -6.97 11.41 4.03
CA SER A 41 -7.08 9.98 4.36
C SER A 41 -7.82 9.82 5.69
N VAL A 42 -8.73 8.84 5.74
CA VAL A 42 -9.40 8.42 6.98
C VAL A 42 -8.61 7.36 7.75
N ASP A 43 -7.54 6.84 7.17
CA ASP A 43 -6.76 5.71 7.68
C ASP A 43 -5.36 6.09 8.20
N GLY A 44 -5.22 7.30 8.72
CA GLY A 44 -3.99 7.71 9.38
C GLY A 44 -2.76 7.75 8.45
N HIS A 45 -2.95 8.20 7.22
CA HIS A 45 -1.89 8.41 6.23
C HIS A 45 -1.34 7.15 5.55
N PHE A 46 -1.97 5.98 5.74
CA PHE A 46 -1.66 4.80 4.94
C PHE A 46 -2.13 4.91 3.49
N ASP A 47 -3.00 5.86 3.16
CA ASP A 47 -3.43 6.16 1.79
C ASP A 47 -2.45 7.13 1.11
N ARG A 48 -1.19 6.77 1.04
CA ARG A 48 -0.13 7.61 0.49
C ARG A 48 -0.39 7.95 -0.99
N ILE A 49 -0.27 9.23 -1.34
CA ILE A 49 -0.39 9.74 -2.71
C ILE A 49 0.87 10.49 -3.19
N GLY A 50 1.86 10.65 -2.34
CA GLY A 50 3.12 11.32 -2.66
C GLY A 50 4.22 10.95 -1.70
N VAL A 51 5.47 11.35 -2.00
CA VAL A 51 6.65 11.07 -1.17
C VAL A 51 7.02 12.23 -0.26
N GLY A 52 6.48 13.42 -0.49
CA GLY A 52 6.71 14.60 0.34
C GLY A 52 6.04 14.48 1.71
N THR A 53 6.61 15.13 2.71
CA THR A 53 6.01 15.21 4.05
C THR A 53 4.66 15.91 4.01
N ASP A 54 3.66 15.34 4.66
CA ASP A 54 2.32 15.94 4.76
C ASP A 54 2.37 17.16 5.69
N PRO A 55 1.86 18.34 5.24
CA PRO A 55 1.84 19.56 6.06
C PRO A 55 1.12 19.40 7.40
N ALA A 56 0.20 18.44 7.53
CA ALA A 56 -0.48 18.15 8.80
C ALA A 56 0.50 17.70 9.90
N PHE A 57 1.63 17.09 9.54
CA PHE A 57 2.66 16.67 10.48
C PHE A 57 3.79 17.67 10.63
N GLY A 58 4.07 18.43 9.61
CA GLY A 58 5.16 19.40 9.54
C GLY A 58 5.79 19.49 8.18
N THR A 59 7.05 19.90 8.11
CA THR A 59 7.80 20.07 6.87
C THR A 59 8.86 18.98 6.71
N GLN A 60 9.35 18.83 5.48
CA GLN A 60 10.50 17.97 5.20
C GLN A 60 11.75 18.38 6.01
N GLU A 61 11.98 19.69 6.18
CA GLU A 61 13.10 20.22 6.97
C GLU A 61 12.97 19.81 8.44
N GLU A 62 11.75 19.83 9.00
CA GLU A 62 11.50 19.39 10.37
C GLU A 62 11.75 17.87 10.52
N PHE A 63 11.41 17.05 9.51
CA PHE A 63 11.75 15.64 9.49
C PHE A 63 13.27 15.42 9.50
N VAL A 64 13.99 16.10 8.62
CA VAL A 64 15.45 16.04 8.57
C VAL A 64 16.08 16.48 9.89
N ASN A 65 15.56 17.55 10.51
CA ASN A 65 16.01 18.03 11.81
C ASN A 65 15.76 17.00 12.92
N LEU A 66 14.63 16.33 12.91
CA LEU A 66 14.30 15.21 13.82
C LEU A 66 15.37 14.11 13.70
N GLY A 67 15.73 13.70 12.49
CA GLY A 67 16.79 12.71 12.26
C GLY A 67 18.15 13.13 12.77
N ARG A 68 18.54 14.40 12.58
CA ARG A 68 19.78 14.98 13.11
C ARG A 68 19.78 15.00 14.64
N MET A 69 18.65 15.38 15.24
CA MET A 69 18.51 15.41 16.68
C MET A 69 18.61 14.00 17.28
N ALA A 70 17.93 13.02 16.71
CA ALA A 70 18.06 11.62 17.13
C ALA A 70 19.52 11.14 17.09
N ALA A 71 20.22 11.42 16.00
CA ALA A 71 21.64 11.07 15.83
C ALA A 71 22.56 11.68 16.91
N ALA A 72 22.29 12.91 17.35
CA ALA A 72 23.02 13.55 18.42
C ALA A 72 22.93 12.81 19.77
N PHE A 73 21.90 11.98 19.95
CA PHE A 73 21.68 11.12 21.11
C PHE A 73 21.97 9.62 20.84
N ASN A 74 22.71 9.31 19.77
CA ASN A 74 22.98 7.95 19.31
C ASN A 74 21.69 7.14 19.10
N ALA A 75 20.68 7.76 18.53
CA ALA A 75 19.39 7.18 18.20
C ALA A 75 19.07 7.38 16.72
N VAL A 76 18.04 6.69 16.24
CA VAL A 76 17.59 6.73 14.84
C VAL A 76 16.10 6.98 14.74
N VAL A 77 15.69 7.52 13.60
CA VAL A 77 14.29 7.65 13.21
C VAL A 77 13.96 6.58 12.17
N LEU A 78 12.83 5.94 12.35
CA LEU A 78 12.28 4.92 11.45
C LEU A 78 11.04 5.50 10.77
N ASP A 79 11.00 5.39 9.43
CA ASP A 79 9.88 5.83 8.60
C ASP A 79 9.06 4.63 8.11
N ASP A 80 7.96 4.89 7.45
CA ASP A 80 7.04 3.88 6.91
C ASP A 80 7.11 3.86 5.37
N VAL A 81 7.13 2.67 4.81
CA VAL A 81 6.97 2.41 3.37
C VAL A 81 5.82 1.45 3.18
N ILE A 82 4.92 1.77 2.28
CA ILE A 82 3.70 1.01 2.01
C ILE A 82 3.84 0.34 0.63
N PRO A 83 4.35 -0.90 0.56
CA PRO A 83 4.65 -1.51 -0.74
C PRO A 83 3.43 -2.06 -1.46
N GLY A 84 2.31 -2.29 -0.78
CA GLY A 84 1.17 -3.01 -1.33
C GLY A 84 0.12 -2.15 -2.03
N HIS A 85 0.04 -0.86 -1.72
CA HIS A 85 -1.01 0.03 -2.27
C HIS A 85 -0.61 1.50 -2.18
N THR A 86 -1.36 2.34 -2.87
CA THR A 86 -1.38 3.80 -2.66
C THR A 86 -2.77 4.26 -2.25
N GLY A 87 -2.94 5.55 -1.98
CA GLY A 87 -4.24 6.20 -2.05
C GLY A 87 -4.65 6.46 -3.51
N LYS A 88 -5.85 6.99 -3.71
CA LYS A 88 -6.36 7.38 -5.04
C LYS A 88 -5.88 8.78 -5.44
N GLY A 89 -4.57 8.96 -5.43
CA GLY A 89 -3.89 10.18 -5.84
C GLY A 89 -3.70 10.31 -7.35
N PRO A 90 -2.79 11.20 -7.78
CA PRO A 90 -2.54 11.47 -9.20
C PRO A 90 -2.27 10.22 -10.04
N ASP A 91 -1.45 9.29 -9.52
CA ASP A 91 -1.10 8.07 -10.25
C ASP A 91 -2.33 7.21 -10.56
N PHE A 92 -3.23 7.02 -9.58
CA PHE A 92 -4.47 6.27 -9.80
C PHE A 92 -5.42 7.01 -10.75
N ARG A 93 -5.48 8.33 -10.69
CA ARG A 93 -6.30 9.13 -11.60
C ARG A 93 -5.79 9.10 -13.04
N LEU A 94 -4.48 9.03 -13.24
CA LEU A 94 -3.89 8.81 -14.55
C LEU A 94 -4.20 7.39 -15.06
N ALA A 95 -4.14 6.38 -14.19
CA ALA A 95 -4.53 5.02 -14.52
C ALA A 95 -6.01 4.93 -14.96
N GLU A 96 -6.95 5.51 -14.20
CA GLU A 96 -8.37 5.53 -14.56
C GLU A 96 -8.63 6.18 -15.93
N ARG A 97 -7.81 7.17 -16.30
CA ARG A 97 -7.91 7.90 -17.57
C ARG A 97 -7.15 7.21 -18.71
N ALA A 98 -6.65 6.02 -18.50
CA ALA A 98 -5.86 5.26 -19.46
C ALA A 98 -4.69 6.09 -20.03
N TYR A 99 -4.00 6.85 -19.18
CA TYR A 99 -2.84 7.63 -19.58
C TYR A 99 -1.62 6.69 -19.69
N GLU A 100 -1.08 6.56 -20.88
CA GLU A 100 0.08 5.70 -21.18
C GLU A 100 -0.05 4.30 -20.57
N ASP A 101 0.93 3.86 -19.79
CA ASP A 101 1.00 2.56 -19.12
C ASP A 101 0.58 2.59 -17.63
N TYR A 102 0.06 3.71 -17.15
CA TYR A 102 -0.38 3.86 -15.76
C TYR A 102 -1.39 2.79 -15.28
N PRO A 103 -2.33 2.29 -16.11
CA PRO A 103 -3.19 1.19 -15.68
C PRO A 103 -2.41 -0.06 -15.22
N GLY A 104 -1.25 -0.33 -15.81
CA GLY A 104 -0.38 -1.43 -15.41
C GLY A 104 0.22 -1.31 -14.00
N LEU A 105 0.28 -0.08 -13.45
CA LEU A 105 0.76 0.17 -12.09
C LEU A 105 -0.11 -0.48 -11.01
N TYR A 106 -1.41 -0.69 -11.30
CA TYR A 106 -2.39 -1.25 -10.38
C TYR A 106 -2.93 -2.58 -10.87
N HIS A 107 -3.40 -3.42 -9.96
CA HIS A 107 -4.26 -4.55 -10.30
C HIS A 107 -5.64 -4.03 -10.70
N MET A 108 -5.75 -3.57 -11.94
CA MET A 108 -7.01 -3.07 -12.50
C MET A 108 -7.20 -3.56 -13.93
N VAL A 109 -8.45 -3.67 -14.35
CA VAL A 109 -8.83 -4.14 -15.67
C VAL A 109 -9.98 -3.30 -16.22
N GLU A 110 -9.89 -2.93 -17.49
CA GLU A 110 -10.97 -2.31 -18.24
C GLU A 110 -12.08 -3.33 -18.51
N ILE A 111 -13.31 -2.96 -18.25
CA ILE A 111 -14.48 -3.80 -18.51
C ILE A 111 -15.11 -3.36 -19.83
N ALA A 112 -15.28 -4.32 -20.74
CA ALA A 112 -15.91 -4.07 -22.04
C ALA A 112 -17.31 -3.49 -21.84
N ILE A 113 -17.71 -2.58 -22.73
CA ILE A 113 -18.96 -1.81 -22.59
C ILE A 113 -20.21 -2.71 -22.53
N GLU A 114 -20.19 -3.83 -23.24
CA GLU A 114 -21.25 -4.84 -23.23
C GLU A 114 -21.41 -5.54 -21.87
N ASP A 115 -20.39 -5.48 -21.03
CA ASP A 115 -20.33 -6.10 -19.70
C ASP A 115 -20.56 -5.13 -18.54
N TRP A 116 -20.76 -3.85 -18.84
CA TRP A 116 -21.00 -2.86 -17.77
C TRP A 116 -22.22 -3.16 -16.91
N GLY A 117 -23.20 -3.90 -17.46
CA GLY A 117 -24.37 -4.37 -16.71
C GLY A 117 -24.04 -5.34 -15.56
N LEU A 118 -22.81 -5.89 -15.50
CA LEU A 118 -22.33 -6.71 -14.39
C LEU A 118 -21.81 -5.87 -13.21
N LEU A 119 -21.56 -4.58 -13.43
CA LEU A 119 -20.96 -3.69 -12.43
C LEU A 119 -22.05 -2.97 -11.62
N PRO A 120 -21.82 -2.75 -10.33
CA PRO A 120 -22.74 -1.94 -9.53
C PRO A 120 -22.78 -0.50 -10.05
N GLU A 121 -23.90 0.17 -9.81
CA GLU A 121 -23.95 1.62 -9.95
C GLU A 121 -23.09 2.27 -8.87
N VAL A 122 -22.39 3.34 -9.27
CA VAL A 122 -21.64 4.17 -8.34
C VAL A 122 -22.49 5.38 -7.98
N GLU A 123 -22.83 5.53 -6.71
CA GLU A 123 -23.62 6.65 -6.19
C GLU A 123 -23.02 7.98 -6.59
N GLU A 124 -23.87 8.95 -6.89
CA GLU A 124 -23.44 10.30 -7.19
C GLU A 124 -22.52 10.84 -6.08
N GLY A 125 -21.39 11.35 -6.51
CA GLY A 125 -20.40 11.87 -5.59
C GLY A 125 -19.50 10.83 -4.96
N LYS A 126 -19.62 9.54 -5.28
CA LYS A 126 -18.63 8.50 -4.94
C LYS A 126 -17.72 8.26 -6.13
N ASP A 127 -16.54 7.75 -5.86
CA ASP A 127 -15.53 7.44 -6.89
C ASP A 127 -15.36 5.94 -7.13
N ALA A 128 -16.09 5.11 -6.39
CA ALA A 128 -16.17 3.67 -6.61
C ALA A 128 -17.30 3.03 -5.81
N ALA A 129 -17.76 1.87 -6.31
CA ALA A 129 -18.65 0.96 -5.60
C ALA A 129 -17.98 -0.41 -5.42
N ASN A 130 -18.17 -1.03 -4.25
CA ASN A 130 -17.67 -2.39 -3.99
C ASN A 130 -18.50 -3.41 -4.78
N LEU A 131 -17.84 -4.41 -5.36
CA LEU A 131 -18.53 -5.50 -6.06
C LEU A 131 -19.10 -6.50 -5.06
N GLY A 132 -20.36 -6.87 -5.26
CA GLY A 132 -20.95 -8.03 -4.57
C GLY A 132 -20.41 -9.36 -5.12
N GLY A 133 -20.57 -10.44 -4.35
CA GLY A 133 -20.09 -11.77 -4.73
C GLY A 133 -20.52 -12.22 -6.14
N PRO A 134 -21.81 -12.11 -6.53
CA PRO A 134 -22.26 -12.51 -7.87
C PRO A 134 -21.57 -11.75 -9.01
N ALA A 135 -21.24 -10.47 -8.83
CA ALA A 135 -20.50 -9.69 -9.82
C ALA A 135 -19.06 -10.18 -9.96
N VAL A 136 -18.40 -10.49 -8.83
CA VAL A 136 -17.05 -11.08 -8.83
C VAL A 136 -17.05 -12.44 -9.55
N ASP A 137 -18.04 -13.31 -9.30
CA ASP A 137 -18.17 -14.59 -9.97
C ASP A 137 -18.35 -14.43 -11.49
N ALA A 138 -19.23 -13.51 -11.92
CA ALA A 138 -19.48 -13.24 -13.33
C ALA A 138 -18.25 -12.70 -14.06
N LEU A 139 -17.54 -11.75 -13.46
CA LEU A 139 -16.31 -11.18 -14.03
C LEU A 139 -15.16 -12.20 -14.07
N CYS A 140 -15.06 -13.06 -13.06
CA CYS A 140 -14.10 -14.16 -13.04
C CYS A 140 -14.39 -15.17 -14.15
N ALA A 141 -15.67 -15.55 -14.34
CA ALA A 141 -16.08 -16.47 -15.39
C ALA A 141 -15.77 -15.93 -16.80
N LYS A 142 -15.76 -14.62 -16.98
CA LYS A 142 -15.37 -13.95 -18.22
C LYS A 142 -13.85 -13.72 -18.35
N GLY A 143 -13.06 -14.03 -17.33
CA GLY A 143 -11.61 -13.89 -17.34
C GLY A 143 -11.09 -12.48 -17.08
N TYR A 144 -11.93 -11.56 -16.60
CA TYR A 144 -11.48 -10.20 -16.24
C TYR A 144 -10.63 -10.15 -14.98
N ILE A 145 -11.02 -10.92 -13.97
CA ILE A 145 -10.37 -10.93 -12.65
C ILE A 145 -10.14 -12.37 -12.16
N VAL A 146 -9.27 -12.51 -11.18
CA VAL A 146 -8.91 -13.83 -10.61
C VAL A 146 -9.96 -14.42 -9.65
N GLY A 147 -11.07 -13.72 -9.43
CA GLY A 147 -12.15 -14.15 -8.56
C GLY A 147 -12.00 -13.73 -7.10
N HIS A 148 -12.66 -14.46 -6.21
CA HIS A 148 -12.61 -14.17 -4.78
C HIS A 148 -11.24 -14.45 -4.19
N LEU A 149 -10.77 -13.56 -3.33
CA LEU A 149 -9.53 -13.79 -2.58
C LEU A 149 -9.79 -14.74 -1.38
N GLN A 150 -8.70 -15.23 -0.78
CA GLN A 150 -8.76 -16.17 0.34
C GLN A 150 -9.59 -15.66 1.52
N ARG A 151 -9.54 -14.35 1.76
CA ARG A 151 -10.37 -13.66 2.74
C ARG A 151 -10.53 -12.20 2.39
N VAL A 152 -11.63 -11.62 2.83
CA VAL A 152 -11.86 -10.17 2.76
C VAL A 152 -11.36 -9.54 4.05
N ILE A 153 -10.36 -8.66 3.95
CA ILE A 153 -9.87 -7.89 5.09
C ILE A 153 -10.79 -6.69 5.28
N PHE A 154 -11.11 -6.35 6.53
CA PHE A 154 -12.07 -5.30 6.87
C PHE A 154 -13.45 -5.51 6.23
N PHE A 155 -13.93 -6.78 6.23
CA PHE A 155 -15.29 -7.06 5.77
C PHE A 155 -16.32 -6.22 6.54
N GLU A 156 -17.17 -5.52 5.81
CA GLU A 156 -18.24 -4.68 6.35
C GLU A 156 -19.45 -4.78 5.43
N PRO A 157 -20.57 -5.39 5.90
CA PRO A 157 -21.77 -5.57 5.10
C PRO A 157 -22.28 -4.26 4.47
N GLY A 158 -22.56 -4.29 3.18
CA GLY A 158 -23.04 -3.13 2.40
C GLY A 158 -21.96 -2.09 2.08
N VAL A 159 -20.73 -2.23 2.59
CA VAL A 159 -19.62 -1.29 2.36
C VAL A 159 -18.45 -1.98 1.68
N LYS A 160 -17.97 -3.09 2.25
CA LYS A 160 -16.91 -3.93 1.69
C LYS A 160 -17.21 -5.41 1.89
N GLU A 161 -17.72 -6.06 0.86
CA GLU A 161 -18.06 -7.48 0.86
C GLU A 161 -17.07 -8.32 0.05
N THR A 162 -16.34 -7.68 -0.86
CA THR A 162 -15.26 -8.30 -1.65
C THR A 162 -14.03 -7.39 -1.70
N ASP A 163 -12.93 -7.89 -2.24
CA ASP A 163 -11.71 -7.10 -2.42
C ASP A 163 -11.65 -6.41 -3.80
N TRP A 164 -12.77 -6.29 -4.47
CA TRP A 164 -12.89 -5.66 -5.79
C TRP A 164 -13.88 -4.50 -5.75
N SER A 165 -13.54 -3.42 -6.44
CA SER A 165 -14.44 -2.28 -6.64
C SER A 165 -14.42 -1.82 -8.08
N ALA A 166 -15.55 -1.26 -8.51
CA ALA A 166 -15.71 -0.67 -9.84
C ALA A 166 -15.72 0.85 -9.76
N THR A 167 -15.11 1.50 -10.76
CA THR A 167 -15.22 2.95 -10.95
C THR A 167 -16.56 3.34 -11.59
N PRO A 168 -17.00 4.60 -11.47
CA PRO A 168 -17.98 5.14 -12.42
C PRO A 168 -17.40 5.14 -13.85
N PRO A 169 -18.17 5.51 -14.88
CA PRO A 169 -17.60 5.86 -16.18
C PRO A 169 -16.59 7.00 -16.04
N VAL A 170 -15.38 6.79 -16.57
CA VAL A 170 -14.30 7.77 -16.56
C VAL A 170 -13.88 8.06 -17.99
N LEU A 171 -13.85 9.36 -18.36
CA LEU A 171 -13.38 9.78 -19.68
C LEU A 171 -11.85 9.70 -19.73
N GLY A 172 -11.34 8.85 -20.62
CA GLY A 172 -9.92 8.69 -20.86
C GLY A 172 -9.29 9.90 -21.56
N VAL A 173 -7.96 9.96 -21.55
CA VAL A 173 -7.21 11.02 -22.27
C VAL A 173 -7.40 10.95 -23.80
N ASP A 174 -7.79 9.81 -24.30
CA ASP A 174 -8.11 9.54 -25.71
C ASP A 174 -9.58 9.83 -26.09
N GLY A 175 -10.38 10.32 -25.13
CA GLY A 175 -11.80 10.65 -25.33
C GLY A 175 -12.74 9.44 -25.24
N VAL A 176 -12.26 8.26 -24.85
CA VAL A 176 -13.08 7.06 -24.65
C VAL A 176 -13.52 6.95 -23.21
N GLU A 177 -14.82 6.72 -22.98
CA GLU A 177 -15.30 6.38 -21.64
C GLU A 177 -14.98 4.94 -21.28
N ARG A 178 -14.50 4.73 -20.04
CA ARG A 178 -14.13 3.41 -19.52
C ARG A 178 -14.71 3.20 -18.13
N ARG A 179 -14.99 1.95 -17.79
CA ARG A 179 -15.19 1.52 -16.39
C ARG A 179 -14.14 0.50 -16.04
N TRP A 180 -13.54 0.68 -14.89
CA TRP A 180 -12.48 -0.17 -14.37
C TRP A 180 -12.95 -0.97 -13.18
N VAL A 181 -12.45 -2.20 -13.07
CA VAL A 181 -12.49 -2.97 -11.83
C VAL A 181 -11.06 -3.08 -11.31
N TYR A 182 -10.87 -2.79 -10.02
CA TYR A 182 -9.56 -2.80 -9.39
C TYR A 182 -9.58 -3.54 -8.05
N LEU A 183 -8.43 -4.12 -7.72
CA LEU A 183 -8.18 -4.82 -6.46
C LEU A 183 -7.85 -3.83 -5.35
N HIS A 184 -8.35 -4.11 -4.15
CA HIS A 184 -7.94 -3.44 -2.92
C HIS A 184 -8.00 -4.43 -1.74
N TYR A 185 -6.86 -4.77 -1.17
CA TYR A 185 -6.84 -5.71 -0.03
C TYR A 185 -7.51 -5.13 1.21
N PHE A 186 -7.35 -3.83 1.45
CA PHE A 186 -7.84 -3.17 2.67
C PHE A 186 -9.12 -2.39 2.39
N LYS A 187 -9.04 -1.15 1.93
CA LYS A 187 -10.21 -0.31 1.65
C LYS A 187 -10.27 0.09 0.18
N LYS A 188 -11.47 0.42 -0.30
CA LYS A 188 -11.66 0.83 -1.70
C LYS A 188 -10.90 2.11 -2.10
N GLY A 189 -10.44 2.90 -1.12
CA GLY A 189 -9.54 4.03 -1.31
C GLY A 189 -8.06 3.64 -1.45
N GLN A 190 -7.73 2.35 -1.33
CA GLN A 190 -6.36 1.81 -1.31
C GLN A 190 -6.13 0.82 -2.45
N PRO A 191 -6.07 1.30 -3.73
CA PRO A 191 -5.87 0.43 -4.87
C PRO A 191 -4.52 -0.29 -4.77
N SER A 192 -4.55 -1.60 -5.01
CA SER A 192 -3.38 -2.47 -4.88
C SER A 192 -2.42 -2.28 -6.04
N LEU A 193 -1.13 -2.13 -5.72
CA LEU A 193 -0.06 -2.03 -6.70
C LEU A 193 0.22 -3.38 -7.36
N ASN A 194 0.46 -3.36 -8.66
CA ASN A 194 0.73 -4.54 -9.46
C ASN A 194 2.23 -4.86 -9.53
N TRP A 195 2.70 -5.64 -8.56
CA TRP A 195 4.09 -6.12 -8.54
C TRP A 195 4.41 -7.17 -9.63
N LEU A 196 3.41 -7.62 -10.37
CA LEU A 196 3.55 -8.56 -11.49
C LEU A 196 3.68 -7.86 -12.84
N ASP A 197 3.54 -6.52 -12.88
CA ASP A 197 3.68 -5.77 -14.12
C ASP A 197 5.10 -5.90 -14.70
N PRO A 198 5.25 -6.29 -15.98
CA PRO A 198 6.56 -6.49 -16.61
C PRO A 198 7.36 -5.20 -16.79
N SER A 199 6.74 -4.02 -16.70
CA SER A 199 7.44 -2.73 -16.72
C SER A 199 8.17 -2.42 -15.40
N PHE A 200 7.88 -3.17 -14.34
CA PHE A 200 8.39 -2.93 -12.97
C PHE A 200 8.00 -1.57 -12.39
N ALA A 201 6.93 -0.94 -12.83
CA ALA A 201 6.51 0.38 -12.39
C ALA A 201 6.23 0.44 -10.89
N ALA A 202 5.51 -0.54 -10.34
CA ALA A 202 5.23 -0.63 -8.90
C ALA A 202 6.51 -0.77 -8.08
N GLN A 203 7.45 -1.63 -8.50
CA GLN A 203 8.73 -1.83 -7.84
C GLN A 203 9.57 -0.55 -7.85
N GLN A 204 9.64 0.15 -8.98
CA GLN A 204 10.37 1.42 -9.11
C GLN A 204 9.77 2.50 -8.22
N MET A 205 8.45 2.61 -8.17
CA MET A 205 7.74 3.55 -7.30
C MET A 205 8.11 3.31 -5.81
N ILE A 206 8.06 2.07 -5.35
CA ILE A 206 8.30 1.73 -3.95
C ILE A 206 9.79 1.83 -3.59
N VAL A 207 10.68 1.44 -4.49
CA VAL A 207 12.14 1.65 -4.30
C VAL A 207 12.43 3.15 -4.23
N GLY A 208 11.84 3.96 -5.10
CA GLY A 208 11.98 5.42 -5.08
C GLY A 208 11.49 6.03 -3.76
N ASP A 209 10.37 5.55 -3.24
CA ASP A 209 9.83 5.96 -1.94
C ASP A 209 10.77 5.60 -0.79
N ALA A 210 11.30 4.38 -0.76
CA ALA A 210 12.27 3.94 0.24
C ALA A 210 13.57 4.77 0.20
N LEU A 211 14.10 5.04 -0.99
CA LEU A 211 15.30 5.87 -1.15
C LEU A 211 15.04 7.32 -0.75
N HIS A 212 13.87 7.88 -1.07
CA HIS A 212 13.49 9.22 -0.61
C HIS A 212 13.49 9.31 0.92
N SER A 213 12.93 8.33 1.61
CA SER A 213 12.96 8.27 3.08
C SER A 213 14.38 8.27 3.64
N ILE A 214 15.31 7.55 3.01
CA ILE A 214 16.69 7.41 3.49
C ILE A 214 17.53 8.63 3.12
N ASP A 215 17.55 9.00 1.84
CA ASP A 215 18.48 9.98 1.30
C ASP A 215 18.01 11.41 1.51
N VAL A 216 16.70 11.66 1.43
CA VAL A 216 16.11 12.99 1.53
C VAL A 216 15.62 13.28 2.94
N LEU A 217 14.86 12.37 3.55
CA LEU A 217 14.31 12.56 4.89
C LEU A 217 15.32 12.17 5.99
N GLY A 218 16.30 11.34 5.69
CA GLY A 218 17.34 10.94 6.64
C GLY A 218 16.94 9.82 7.60
N ALA A 219 15.90 9.07 7.29
CA ALA A 219 15.51 7.88 8.03
C ALA A 219 16.66 6.83 8.01
N ARG A 220 16.80 6.08 9.10
CA ARG A 220 17.82 5.02 9.21
C ARG A 220 17.24 3.63 9.34
N GLY A 221 15.95 3.53 9.37
CA GLY A 221 15.21 2.27 9.27
C GLY A 221 13.85 2.50 8.62
N LEU A 222 13.35 1.48 7.95
CA LEU A 222 12.05 1.53 7.27
C LEU A 222 11.17 0.37 7.73
N ARG A 223 9.96 0.69 8.16
CA ARG A 223 8.90 -0.29 8.32
C ARG A 223 8.28 -0.57 6.96
N LEU A 224 8.16 -1.84 6.63
CA LEU A 224 7.46 -2.28 5.43
C LEU A 224 6.05 -2.71 5.82
N ASP A 225 5.07 -1.86 5.47
CA ASP A 225 3.66 -2.06 5.80
C ASP A 225 3.06 -3.20 4.98
N ALA A 226 2.29 -4.08 5.63
CA ALA A 226 1.46 -5.11 5.00
C ALA A 226 2.13 -5.86 3.82
N ASN A 227 3.42 -6.03 3.88
CA ASN A 227 4.25 -6.55 2.79
C ASN A 227 4.08 -8.05 2.49
N GLY A 228 3.16 -8.73 3.16
CA GLY A 228 2.65 -10.05 2.81
C GLY A 228 1.65 -10.07 1.65
N PHE A 229 1.25 -8.91 1.11
CA PHE A 229 0.17 -8.74 0.14
C PHE A 229 0.65 -8.14 -1.19
N LEU A 230 1.80 -8.59 -1.71
CA LEU A 230 2.38 -8.05 -2.95
C LEU A 230 2.00 -8.85 -4.22
N GLY A 231 1.31 -9.95 -4.08
CA GLY A 231 0.93 -10.79 -5.21
C GLY A 231 -0.49 -11.31 -5.10
N VAL A 232 -1.09 -11.60 -6.25
CA VAL A 232 -2.38 -12.26 -6.37
C VAL A 232 -2.34 -13.21 -7.55
N GLU A 233 -2.84 -14.43 -7.36
CA GLU A 233 -2.84 -15.46 -8.39
C GLU A 233 -4.11 -16.31 -8.29
N GLY A 234 -4.73 -16.58 -9.44
CA GLY A 234 -5.85 -17.50 -9.55
C GLY A 234 -5.38 -18.95 -9.45
N LEU A 235 -6.06 -19.76 -8.65
CA LEU A 235 -5.68 -21.18 -8.44
C LEU A 235 -6.43 -22.16 -9.35
N GLY A 236 -7.14 -21.67 -10.36
CA GLY A 236 -7.94 -22.49 -11.29
C GLY A 236 -9.22 -23.09 -10.65
N SER A 237 -9.18 -23.44 -9.38
CA SER A 237 -10.34 -23.84 -8.58
C SER A 237 -10.21 -23.26 -7.17
N GLY A 238 -11.27 -22.66 -6.66
CA GLY A 238 -11.29 -22.04 -5.33
C GLY A 238 -10.92 -20.55 -5.35
N LYS A 239 -10.48 -20.05 -4.19
CA LYS A 239 -10.15 -18.63 -4.01
C LYS A 239 -8.75 -18.33 -4.47
N ALA A 240 -8.55 -17.14 -5.02
CA ALA A 240 -7.24 -16.66 -5.45
C ALA A 240 -6.25 -16.55 -4.28
N TRP A 241 -5.01 -16.92 -4.53
CA TRP A 241 -3.92 -16.80 -3.56
C TRP A 241 -3.45 -15.36 -3.47
N SER A 242 -3.40 -14.79 -2.30
CA SER A 242 -3.05 -13.38 -2.07
C SER A 242 -2.14 -13.22 -0.85
N GLU A 243 -2.61 -13.57 0.33
CA GLU A 243 -1.86 -13.41 1.59
C GLU A 243 -0.71 -14.43 1.65
N GLY A 244 0.53 -13.95 1.83
CA GLY A 244 1.71 -14.81 1.85
C GLY A 244 2.16 -15.33 0.47
N HIS A 245 1.74 -14.68 -0.61
CA HIS A 245 2.16 -15.03 -1.96
C HIS A 245 3.69 -15.00 -2.11
N PRO A 246 4.33 -15.93 -2.84
CA PRO A 246 5.79 -15.97 -3.00
C PRO A 246 6.42 -14.67 -3.50
N LEU A 247 5.70 -13.89 -4.30
CA LEU A 247 6.14 -12.56 -4.75
C LEU A 247 6.44 -11.62 -3.58
N SER A 248 5.73 -11.77 -2.46
CA SER A 248 6.00 -10.98 -1.25
C SER A 248 7.38 -11.27 -0.67
N VAL A 249 7.86 -12.51 -0.75
CA VAL A 249 9.24 -12.87 -0.35
C VAL A 249 10.25 -12.19 -1.27
N VAL A 250 10.03 -12.25 -2.58
CA VAL A 250 10.92 -11.63 -3.58
C VAL A 250 10.93 -10.10 -3.43
N GLY A 251 9.76 -9.48 -3.28
CA GLY A 251 9.64 -8.04 -3.04
C GLY A 251 10.37 -7.60 -1.78
N ASN A 252 10.26 -8.37 -0.70
CA ASN A 252 11.01 -8.11 0.53
C ASN A 252 12.52 -8.22 0.36
N GLN A 253 13.00 -9.22 -0.39
CA GLN A 253 14.43 -9.36 -0.69
C GLN A 253 14.95 -8.16 -1.46
N LEU A 254 14.20 -7.68 -2.46
CA LEU A 254 14.54 -6.50 -3.23
C LEU A 254 14.63 -5.27 -2.33
N LEU A 255 13.55 -4.96 -1.58
CA LEU A 255 13.50 -3.79 -0.72
C LEU A 255 14.57 -3.84 0.38
N ALA A 256 14.70 -4.95 1.10
CA ALA A 256 15.72 -5.09 2.13
C ALA A 256 17.15 -4.95 1.56
N GLY A 257 17.37 -5.48 0.36
CA GLY A 257 18.66 -5.36 -0.35
C GLY A 257 19.00 -3.91 -0.70
N VAL A 258 18.03 -3.16 -1.25
CA VAL A 258 18.18 -1.73 -1.59
C VAL A 258 18.39 -0.89 -0.32
N ILE A 259 17.54 -1.08 0.69
CA ILE A 259 17.59 -0.33 1.95
C ILE A 259 18.95 -0.51 2.64
N ARG A 260 19.48 -1.74 2.72
CA ARG A 260 20.81 -1.99 3.30
C ARG A 260 21.92 -1.35 2.49
N LYS A 261 21.86 -1.39 1.17
CA LYS A 261 22.86 -0.71 0.31
C LYS A 261 22.83 0.81 0.48
N ALA A 262 21.66 1.38 0.76
CA ALA A 262 21.51 2.80 1.08
C ALA A 262 21.95 3.15 2.53
N GLY A 263 22.38 2.18 3.33
CA GLY A 263 22.90 2.41 4.69
C GLY A 263 21.84 2.47 5.78
N ALA A 264 20.66 1.91 5.53
CA ALA A 264 19.57 1.77 6.50
C ALA A 264 19.21 0.29 6.72
N PHE A 265 18.32 0.01 7.65
CA PHE A 265 17.77 -1.32 7.87
C PHE A 265 16.25 -1.34 7.64
N SER A 266 15.68 -2.52 7.46
CA SER A 266 14.25 -2.70 7.31
C SER A 266 13.68 -3.67 8.33
N PHE A 267 12.42 -3.46 8.68
CA PHE A 267 11.62 -4.43 9.41
C PHE A 267 10.23 -4.51 8.80
N GLN A 268 9.66 -5.69 8.80
CA GLN A 268 8.41 -5.96 8.08
C GLN A 268 7.26 -6.26 9.03
N GLU A 269 6.08 -5.80 8.66
CA GLU A 269 4.85 -6.20 9.32
C GLU A 269 4.35 -7.53 8.76
N LEU A 270 4.24 -8.55 9.62
CA LEU A 270 3.74 -9.86 9.25
C LEU A 270 2.64 -10.33 10.21
N ASN A 271 1.40 -10.13 9.81
CA ASN A 271 0.21 -10.60 10.52
C ASN A 271 -0.29 -11.92 9.93
N LEU A 272 0.58 -12.92 9.86
CA LEU A 272 0.37 -14.20 9.21
C LEU A 272 0.37 -15.36 10.21
N ALA A 273 0.10 -16.58 9.75
CA ALA A 273 0.33 -17.78 10.54
C ALA A 273 1.83 -17.97 10.82
N VAL A 274 2.19 -18.70 11.87
CA VAL A 274 3.58 -18.85 12.31
C VAL A 274 4.49 -19.39 11.20
N ASP A 275 4.03 -20.38 10.44
CA ASP A 275 4.81 -20.97 9.35
C ASP A 275 5.02 -19.99 8.20
N ASP A 276 4.01 -19.14 7.91
CA ASP A 276 4.10 -18.09 6.89
C ASP A 276 5.06 -16.99 7.35
N ILE A 277 5.03 -16.60 8.64
CA ILE A 277 5.99 -15.66 9.21
C ILE A 277 7.42 -16.20 9.05
N ALA A 278 7.66 -17.47 9.36
CA ALA A 278 8.98 -18.09 9.20
C ALA A 278 9.44 -18.08 7.73
N THR A 279 8.53 -18.30 6.79
CA THR A 279 8.81 -18.25 5.35
C THR A 279 9.11 -16.83 4.89
N MET A 280 8.28 -15.87 5.27
CA MET A 280 8.44 -14.46 4.89
C MET A 280 9.69 -13.83 5.50
N SER A 281 10.08 -14.23 6.71
CA SER A 281 11.30 -13.75 7.37
C SER A 281 12.57 -14.12 6.60
N LYS A 282 12.54 -15.18 5.79
CA LYS A 282 13.63 -15.54 4.87
C LYS A 282 13.79 -14.55 3.70
N GLY A 283 12.82 -13.69 3.47
CA GLY A 283 12.84 -12.64 2.46
C GLY A 283 13.90 -11.55 2.66
N GLY A 284 14.64 -11.60 3.78
CA GLY A 284 15.82 -10.75 3.97
C GLY A 284 15.59 -9.42 4.66
N ALA A 285 14.39 -9.11 5.16
CA ALA A 285 14.22 -8.01 6.10
C ALA A 285 15.01 -8.26 7.38
N ASP A 286 15.55 -7.21 7.97
CA ASP A 286 16.44 -7.33 9.13
C ASP A 286 15.67 -7.72 10.39
N LEU A 287 14.42 -7.30 10.49
CA LEU A 287 13.50 -7.63 11.57
C LEU A 287 12.10 -7.91 11.02
N SER A 288 11.33 -8.68 11.79
CA SER A 288 9.91 -8.93 11.52
C SER A 288 9.11 -8.75 12.80
N TYR A 289 7.90 -8.22 12.69
CA TYR A 289 6.98 -8.10 13.81
C TYR A 289 5.55 -8.41 13.35
N GLY A 290 4.69 -8.70 14.29
CA GLY A 290 3.28 -8.97 14.08
C GLY A 290 2.77 -9.98 15.10
N ALA A 291 1.47 -10.03 15.30
CA ALA A 291 0.83 -11.05 16.11
C ALA A 291 0.63 -12.30 15.26
N PRO A 292 1.17 -13.48 15.66
CA PRO A 292 0.87 -14.73 14.98
C PRO A 292 -0.64 -14.96 14.98
N ARG A 293 -1.19 -15.23 13.81
CA ARG A 293 -2.58 -15.70 13.73
C ARG A 293 -2.58 -17.19 14.08
N PRO A 294 -3.60 -17.68 14.79
CA PRO A 294 -3.72 -19.10 15.01
C PRO A 294 -3.80 -19.78 13.64
N ASN A 295 -3.00 -20.83 13.47
CA ASN A 295 -3.10 -21.68 12.29
C ASN A 295 -4.57 -22.06 12.15
N ARG A 296 -5.17 -21.73 11.04
CA ARG A 296 -6.50 -22.25 10.70
C ARG A 296 -6.28 -23.73 10.40
N GLY A 297 -6.31 -24.53 11.46
CA GLY A 297 -6.46 -25.97 11.31
C GLY A 297 -7.61 -26.19 10.36
N GLY A 298 -7.36 -26.87 9.26
CA GLY A 298 -8.40 -27.18 8.30
C GLY A 298 -9.56 -27.86 9.01
N ILE A 299 -10.73 -27.31 8.82
CA ILE A 299 -12.00 -28.01 8.92
C ILE A 299 -12.46 -28.22 7.49
#